data_0e7b66efe90c1682a1bf07f84898565b
#
_entry.id   0e7b66efe90c1682a1bf07f84898565b
#
_cell.length_a   1.000
_cell.length_b   1.000
_cell.length_c   1.000
_cell.angle_alpha   90.00
_cell.angle_beta   90.00
_cell.angle_gamma   90.00
#
_symmetry.space_group_name_H-M   'P 1'
#
loop_
_entity.id
_entity.type
_entity.pdbx_description
1 polymer ?
#
loop_
_entity_poly.entity_id
_entity_poly.type
_entity_poly.pdbx_seq_one_letter_code
_entity_poly.pdbx_strand_id
1 'polypeptide(L)'
;MNFNNENDHGNDMVTISVNEKAVSIHRGQHLISELKLAGGVPSTDILYKLPNYEVALNDDDKIIIHGGESFKSSAPSGASS
;
A
#
# COMPACT_ATOMS: atom_id res chain seq x y z
N MET A 1 -3.30 15.85 -28.24
CA MET A 1 -3.35 15.38 -27.70
C MET A 1 -3.36 14.74 -27.35
N ASN A 2 -3.39 14.26 -27.05
CA ASN A 2 -3.53 13.53 -26.52
C ASN A 2 -3.11 13.00 -26.24
N PHE A 3 -2.60 12.99 -26.39
CA PHE A 3 -2.02 12.41 -26.01
C PHE A 3 -1.82 12.02 -25.13
N ASN A 4 -1.57 12.13 -24.94
CA ASN A 4 -1.41 11.75 -23.64
C ASN A 4 -1.66 10.36 -23.34
N ASN A 5 -2.15 9.74 -24.08
CA ASN A 5 -2.49 8.43 -23.86
C ASN A 5 -1.37 7.53 -23.56
N GLU A 6 -0.27 7.78 -24.10
CA GLU A 6 0.81 6.89 -23.91
C GLU A 6 1.29 6.89 -22.51
N ASN A 7 0.92 7.89 -21.77
CA ASN A 7 1.33 7.93 -20.39
C ASN A 7 0.44 7.20 -19.50
N ASP A 8 -0.66 6.75 -19.99
CA ASP A 8 -1.67 6.23 -19.12
C ASP A 8 -1.24 4.99 -18.43
N HIS A 9 -0.36 4.22 -19.01
CA HIS A 9 0.03 2.98 -18.37
C HIS A 9 0.68 3.22 -17.03
N GLY A 10 1.56 4.18 -16.97
CA GLY A 10 2.22 4.46 -15.73
C GLY A 10 1.37 5.25 -14.77
N ASN A 11 0.26 5.79 -15.27
CA ASN A 11 -0.59 6.63 -14.45
C ASN A 11 -1.89 5.98 -14.09
N ASP A 12 -2.07 4.72 -14.41
CA ASP A 12 -3.31 4.04 -14.05
C ASP A 12 -3.49 4.07 -12.56
N MET A 13 -4.66 4.51 -12.15
CA MET A 13 -5.02 4.51 -10.74
C MET A 13 -5.86 3.29 -10.44
N VAL A 14 -5.55 2.64 -9.34
CA VAL A 14 -6.30 1.48 -8.91
C VAL A 14 -6.65 1.69 -7.45
N THR A 15 -7.55 0.87 -6.94
CA THR A 15 -7.99 0.98 -5.56
C THR A 15 -7.49 -0.21 -4.77
N ILE A 16 -6.91 0.08 -3.63
CA ILE A 16 -6.55 -0.95 -2.66
C ILE A 16 -7.26 -0.59 -1.37
N SER A 17 -7.23 -1.47 -0.39
CA SER A 17 -7.76 -1.13 0.91
C SER A 17 -6.66 -1.20 1.95
N VAL A 18 -6.67 -0.24 2.86
CA VAL A 18 -5.74 -0.22 3.97
C VAL A 18 -6.59 -0.01 5.21
N ASN A 19 -6.61 -1.00 6.07
CA ASN A 19 -7.45 -0.99 7.27
C ASN A 19 -8.91 -0.75 6.90
N GLU A 20 -9.34 -1.40 5.81
CA GLU A 20 -10.72 -1.33 5.31
C GLU A 20 -11.09 0.01 4.72
N LYS A 21 -10.10 0.87 4.49
CA LYS A 21 -10.33 2.15 3.89
C LYS A 21 -9.87 2.09 2.44
N ALA A 22 -10.69 2.56 1.53
CA ALA A 22 -10.33 2.57 0.11
C ALA A 22 -9.26 3.62 -0.14
N VAL A 23 -8.21 3.23 -0.83
CA VAL A 23 -7.10 4.11 -1.15
C VAL A 23 -6.83 4.01 -2.64
N SER A 24 -6.78 5.16 -3.30
CA SER A 24 -6.48 5.23 -4.71
C SER A 24 -4.99 5.45 -4.87
N ILE A 25 -4.36 4.63 -5.69
CA ILE A 25 -2.92 4.68 -5.82
C ILE A 25 -2.56 4.24 -7.23
N HIS A 26 -1.40 4.67 -7.72
CA HIS A 26 -0.95 4.26 -9.04
C HIS A 26 -0.65 2.77 -9.08
N ARG A 27 -1.01 2.13 -10.16
CA ARG A 27 -0.64 0.75 -10.37
C ARG A 27 0.87 0.69 -10.57
N GLY A 28 1.50 -0.35 -10.09
CA GLY A 28 2.93 -0.56 -10.29
C GLY A 28 3.66 -0.70 -8.98
N GLN A 29 4.95 -0.48 -9.03
CA GLN A 29 5.82 -0.72 -7.89
C GLN A 29 5.77 0.42 -6.89
N HIS A 30 5.66 0.06 -5.62
CA HIS A 30 5.65 1.03 -4.53
C HIS A 30 6.49 0.52 -3.37
N LEU A 31 7.07 1.43 -2.63
CA LEU A 31 7.66 1.08 -1.35
C LEU A 31 6.55 0.93 -0.33
N ILE A 32 6.76 0.08 0.64
CA ILE A 32 5.77 -0.12 1.70
C ILE A 32 5.54 1.20 2.46
N SER A 33 6.59 1.98 2.66
CA SER A 33 6.41 3.27 3.32
C SER A 33 5.45 4.17 2.55
N GLU A 34 5.42 4.06 1.23
CA GLU A 34 4.47 4.83 0.43
C GLU A 34 3.04 4.39 0.70
N LEU A 35 2.83 3.09 0.85
CA LEU A 35 1.50 2.58 1.14
C LEU A 35 1.02 3.07 2.51
N LYS A 36 1.92 3.13 3.46
CA LYS A 36 1.57 3.64 4.78
C LYS A 36 1.14 5.09 4.69
N LEU A 37 1.89 5.89 3.96
CA LEU A 37 1.52 7.29 3.80
C LEU A 37 0.16 7.42 3.11
N ALA A 38 -0.04 6.67 2.05
CA ALA A 38 -1.29 6.77 1.29
C ALA A 38 -2.47 6.34 2.13
N GLY A 39 -2.28 5.36 2.99
CA GLY A 39 -3.36 4.83 3.82
C GLY A 39 -3.51 5.50 5.16
N GLY A 40 -2.67 6.47 5.47
CA GLY A 40 -2.75 7.13 6.77
C GLY A 40 -2.26 6.26 7.92
N VAL A 41 -1.34 5.36 7.65
CA VAL A 41 -0.81 4.44 8.65
C VAL A 41 0.43 5.05 9.28
N PRO A 42 0.52 5.08 10.60
CA PRO A 42 1.72 5.61 11.25
C PRO A 42 2.95 4.83 10.81
N SER A 43 4.06 5.54 10.65
CA SER A 43 5.28 4.91 10.15
C SER A 43 5.80 3.85 11.11
N THR A 44 5.42 3.93 12.37
CA THR A 44 5.87 2.94 13.37
C THR A 44 5.05 1.66 13.34
N ASP A 45 3.90 1.66 12.67
CA ASP A 45 3.08 0.47 12.58
C ASP A 45 3.67 -0.51 11.58
N ILE A 46 3.28 -1.77 11.72
CA ILE A 46 3.68 -2.82 10.80
C ILE A 46 2.54 -3.06 9.83
N LEU A 47 2.84 -3.15 8.56
CA LEU A 47 1.85 -3.38 7.52
C LEU A 47 1.89 -4.84 7.09
N TYR A 48 0.72 -5.41 6.88
CA TYR A 48 0.57 -6.78 6.41
C TYR A 48 -0.34 -6.82 5.20
N LYS A 49 -0.03 -7.68 4.25
CA LYS A 49 -0.89 -7.87 3.09
C LYS A 49 -1.81 -9.03 3.38
N LEU A 50 -3.11 -8.80 3.28
CA LEU A 50 -4.09 -9.84 3.54
C LEU A 50 -4.15 -10.81 2.37
N PRO A 51 -4.54 -12.02 2.63
CA PRO A 51 -5.11 -12.52 3.89
C PRO A 51 -4.08 -13.04 4.87
N ASN A 52 -2.82 -12.86 4.59
CA ASN A 52 -1.80 -13.52 5.37
C ASN A 52 -1.14 -12.57 6.34
N TYR A 53 -1.56 -12.62 7.60
CA TYR A 53 -1.00 -11.74 8.63
C TYR A 53 0.38 -12.14 9.07
N GLU A 54 0.87 -13.28 8.60
CA GLU A 54 2.14 -13.76 9.11
C GLU A 54 3.33 -13.09 8.49
N VAL A 55 3.11 -12.40 7.39
CA VAL A 55 4.21 -11.80 6.66
C VAL A 55 4.17 -10.30 6.84
N ALA A 56 5.04 -9.80 7.70
CA ALA A 56 5.16 -8.37 7.92
C ALA A 56 5.92 -7.75 6.76
N LEU A 57 5.50 -6.57 6.35
CA LEU A 57 6.14 -5.85 5.27
C LEU A 57 7.00 -4.74 5.87
N ASN A 58 8.24 -4.67 5.45
CA ASN A 58 9.16 -3.64 5.95
C ASN A 58 9.06 -2.39 5.10
N ASP A 59 9.35 -1.25 5.69
CA ASP A 59 9.18 0.02 5.02
C ASP A 59 9.97 0.12 3.73
N ASP A 60 11.13 -0.50 3.66
CA ASP A 60 11.94 -0.41 2.46
C ASP A 60 11.71 -1.57 1.50
N ASP A 61 10.75 -2.43 1.79
CA ASP A 61 10.33 -3.45 0.84
C ASP A 61 9.55 -2.82 -0.29
N LYS A 62 9.54 -3.47 -1.42
CA LYS A 62 8.81 -3.02 -2.59
C LYS A 62 7.72 -4.03 -2.92
N ILE A 63 6.62 -3.53 -3.42
CA ILE A 63 5.50 -4.39 -3.78
C ILE A 63 4.93 -3.89 -5.09
N ILE A 64 4.44 -4.79 -5.92
CA ILE A 64 3.78 -4.44 -7.17
C ILE A 64 2.29 -4.41 -6.90
N ILE A 65 1.69 -3.27 -7.12
CA ILE A 65 0.27 -3.08 -6.90
C ILE A 65 -0.47 -3.29 -8.22
N HIS A 66 -1.44 -4.17 -8.21
CA HIS A 66 -2.27 -4.45 -9.36
C HIS A 66 -3.68 -3.89 -9.22
N GLY A 67 -4.12 -3.68 -8.00
CA GLY A 67 -5.47 -3.25 -7.70
C GLY A 67 -6.22 -4.34 -6.96
N GLY A 68 -7.00 -3.94 -5.99
CA GLY A 68 -7.78 -4.89 -5.22
C GLY A 68 -7.05 -5.50 -4.03
N GLU A 69 -5.80 -5.16 -3.83
CA GLU A 69 -5.07 -5.69 -2.69
C GLU A 69 -5.64 -5.09 -1.40
N SER A 70 -5.52 -5.85 -0.32
CA SER A 70 -5.98 -5.40 0.98
C SER A 70 -4.83 -5.48 1.97
N PHE A 71 -4.74 -4.48 2.82
CA PHE A 71 -3.67 -4.40 3.80
C PHE A 71 -4.23 -4.06 5.16
N LYS A 72 -3.54 -4.48 6.20
CA LYS A 72 -3.86 -4.15 7.57
C LYS A 72 -2.60 -3.72 8.28
N SER A 73 -2.75 -2.84 9.23
CA SER A 73 -1.61 -2.42 10.05
C SER A 73 -1.86 -2.75 11.49
N SER A 74 -0.79 -2.87 12.24
CA SER A 74 -0.89 -3.03 13.68
C SER A 74 0.31 -2.40 14.34
N ALA A 75 0.12 -2.00 15.59
CA ALA A 75 1.21 -1.43 16.36
C ALA A 75 2.26 -2.50 16.62
N PRO A 76 3.53 -2.12 16.69
CA PRO A 76 4.56 -3.10 16.96
C PRO A 76 4.37 -3.74 18.32
N SER A 77 4.76 -4.99 18.40
CA SER A 77 4.70 -5.74 19.62
C SER A 77 5.50 -5.04 20.69
N GLY A 78 4.95 -4.89 21.86
CA GLY A 78 5.64 -4.23 22.95
C GLY A 78 5.43 -2.74 23.00
N ALA A 79 4.95 -2.14 21.95
CA ALA A 79 4.77 -0.71 21.94
C ALA A 79 3.70 -0.28 22.91
N SER A 80 2.79 -1.14 23.19
CA SER A 80 1.68 -0.81 24.07
C SER A 80 2.02 -0.97 25.52
N SER A 81 3.12 -1.53 25.82
CA SER A 81 3.42 -1.83 27.21
C SER A 81 3.96 -0.65 27.95
#